data_680b0049a83dd10017a8d9dc7dce7fac
#
_entry.id   680b0049a83dd10017a8d9dc7dce7fac
#
_cell.length_a   1.000
_cell.length_b   1.000
_cell.length_c   1.000
_cell.angle_alpha   90.00
_cell.angle_beta   90.00
_cell.angle_gamma   90.00
#
_symmetry.space_group_name_H-M   'P 1'
#
loop_
_entity.id
_entity.type
_entity.pdbx_description
1 polymer ?
#
loop_
_entity_poly.entity_id
_entity_poly.type
_entity_poly.pdbx_seq_one_letter_code
_entity_poly.pdbx_strand_id
1 'polypeptide(L)'
;MKSFIITTVMLLFCGAMYAQEQTLFGRSHVTGGFGGPIFEYGFNENKIGTSVGGGGGIVFKNFFLGGYGIGSIDFNYLMDNNDLEKIDIGHGGLWLGITVPTNKLIHLYASGRFGWGAVNIPVDNPNFDFRDADQVFVMTPEAGLELNIARWFRVAGTVGYRFLRGANNNRGYTNEDFSGSHWGLTLRFGGF
;
A
#
# COMPACT_ATOMS: atom_id res chain seq x y z
N MET A 1 45.56 -36.50 13.20
CA MET A 1 44.62 -35.90 12.23
C MET A 1 43.15 -35.95 12.71
N LYS A 2 42.64 -37.05 13.23
CA LYS A 2 41.23 -37.14 13.72
C LYS A 2 40.91 -36.15 14.85
N SER A 3 41.82 -35.97 15.81
CA SER A 3 41.59 -35.04 16.93
C SER A 3 41.55 -33.58 16.47
N PHE A 4 42.31 -33.19 15.47
CA PHE A 4 42.36 -31.83 14.94
C PHE A 4 41.02 -31.47 14.24
N ILE A 5 40.42 -32.41 13.51
CA ILE A 5 39.12 -32.21 12.83
C ILE A 5 38.01 -32.04 13.86
N ILE A 6 38.02 -32.84 14.94
CA ILE A 6 37.00 -32.76 16.00
C ILE A 6 37.11 -31.41 16.72
N THR A 7 38.29 -30.91 17.02
CA THR A 7 38.49 -29.60 17.65
C THR A 7 38.05 -28.46 16.77
N THR A 8 38.32 -28.51 15.46
CA THR A 8 37.89 -27.51 14.49
C THR A 8 36.37 -27.46 14.34
N VAL A 9 35.72 -28.63 14.29
CA VAL A 9 34.25 -28.72 14.23
C VAL A 9 33.62 -28.19 15.51
N MET A 10 34.19 -28.49 16.66
CA MET A 10 33.68 -28.00 17.95
C MET A 10 33.84 -26.47 18.12
N LEU A 11 34.92 -25.88 17.61
CA LEU A 11 35.11 -24.43 17.56
C LEU A 11 34.13 -23.73 16.61
N LEU A 12 33.81 -24.33 15.48
CA LEU A 12 32.78 -23.81 14.55
C LEU A 12 31.37 -23.87 15.17
N PHE A 13 31.06 -24.91 15.95
CA PHE A 13 29.79 -25.02 16.67
C PHE A 13 29.69 -24.01 17.83
N CYS A 14 30.76 -23.74 18.56
CA CYS A 14 30.77 -22.70 19.59
C CYS A 14 30.62 -21.28 19.01
N GLY A 15 31.14 -21.01 17.83
CA GLY A 15 30.95 -19.74 17.12
C GLY A 15 29.49 -19.50 16.68
N ALA A 16 28.77 -20.56 16.35
CA ALA A 16 27.37 -20.47 15.96
C ALA A 16 26.40 -20.18 17.14
N MET A 17 26.80 -20.45 18.37
CA MET A 17 25.97 -20.21 19.56
C MET A 17 25.93 -18.72 19.99
N TYR A 18 26.78 -17.85 19.44
CA TYR A 18 26.74 -16.40 19.65
C TYR A 18 25.99 -15.64 18.57
N ALA A 19 25.36 -16.31 17.63
CA ALA A 19 24.39 -15.69 16.73
C ALA A 19 23.15 -15.31 17.57
N GLN A 20 23.23 -14.16 18.26
CA GLN A 20 22.04 -13.52 18.80
C GLN A 20 21.09 -13.32 17.62
N GLU A 21 19.92 -13.91 17.67
CA GLU A 21 18.86 -13.64 16.71
C GLU A 21 18.60 -12.13 16.69
N GLN A 22 19.17 -11.47 15.69
CA GLN A 22 18.81 -10.09 15.40
C GLN A 22 17.43 -10.13 14.76
N THR A 23 16.40 -10.05 15.59
CA THR A 23 15.03 -9.91 15.10
C THR A 23 14.81 -8.47 14.69
N LEU A 24 14.16 -8.27 13.56
CA LEU A 24 13.79 -6.94 13.04
C LEU A 24 13.02 -6.11 14.10
N PHE A 25 12.36 -6.76 15.02
CA PHE A 25 11.54 -6.20 16.10
C PHE A 25 12.11 -6.44 17.50
N GLY A 26 13.34 -6.87 17.65
CA GLY A 26 13.94 -7.39 18.89
C GLY A 26 13.99 -6.45 20.11
N ARG A 27 13.64 -5.17 19.99
CA ARG A 27 13.41 -4.18 21.04
C ARG A 27 12.52 -3.03 20.58
N SER A 28 11.84 -3.14 19.44
CA SER A 28 10.92 -2.10 19.02
C SER A 28 9.61 -2.25 19.79
N HIS A 29 9.44 -1.38 20.76
CA HIS A 29 8.17 -1.25 21.45
C HIS A 29 7.17 -0.62 20.48
N VAL A 30 5.95 -1.12 20.46
CA VAL A 30 4.81 -0.43 19.84
C VAL A 30 4.72 0.95 20.47
N THR A 31 4.85 1.99 19.65
CA THR A 31 4.76 3.38 20.14
C THR A 31 3.34 3.89 20.03
N GLY A 32 2.53 3.32 19.15
CA GLY A 32 1.14 3.72 18.98
C GLY A 32 0.42 2.97 17.88
N GLY A 33 -0.69 3.54 17.47
CA GLY A 33 -1.49 3.07 16.35
C GLY A 33 -2.29 4.21 15.78
N PHE A 34 -2.62 4.11 14.51
CA PHE A 34 -3.40 5.14 13.81
C PHE A 34 -4.45 4.52 12.90
N GLY A 35 -5.43 5.34 12.53
CA GLY A 35 -6.38 5.06 11.48
C GLY A 35 -6.81 6.37 10.83
N GLY A 36 -7.36 6.29 9.64
CA GLY A 36 -7.90 7.45 8.98
C GLY A 36 -8.19 7.30 7.49
N PRO A 37 -8.79 8.32 6.89
CA PRO A 37 -9.12 8.33 5.49
C PRO A 37 -7.90 8.55 4.59
N ILE A 38 -7.97 7.95 3.42
CA ILE A 38 -7.00 8.05 2.34
C ILE A 38 -7.74 8.57 1.11
N PHE A 39 -7.20 9.61 0.49
CA PHE A 39 -7.70 10.19 -0.75
C PHE A 39 -6.58 10.08 -1.79
N GLU A 40 -6.90 9.57 -2.95
CA GLU A 40 -6.00 9.48 -4.10
C GLU A 40 -6.60 10.17 -5.30
N TYR A 41 -5.74 10.86 -6.03
CA TYR A 41 -6.08 11.52 -7.27
C TYR A 41 -5.09 11.06 -8.34
N GLY A 42 -5.57 10.19 -9.22
CA GLY A 42 -4.75 9.59 -10.27
C GLY A 42 -4.74 10.41 -11.54
N PHE A 43 -3.57 10.45 -12.20
CA PHE A 43 -3.41 11.02 -13.53
C PHE A 43 -2.98 9.89 -14.46
N ASN A 44 -3.82 9.53 -15.41
CA ASN A 44 -3.42 8.66 -16.50
C ASN A 44 -3.88 9.31 -17.80
N GLU A 45 -2.97 9.45 -18.74
CA GLU A 45 -2.96 10.13 -20.05
C GLU A 45 -4.25 10.79 -20.62
N ASN A 46 -5.37 10.73 -20.02
CA ASN A 46 -6.64 11.42 -20.28
C ASN A 46 -7.74 11.03 -19.27
N LYS A 47 -7.38 10.34 -18.18
CA LYS A 47 -8.34 9.81 -17.22
C LYS A 47 -7.92 10.27 -15.82
N ILE A 48 -8.71 11.14 -15.24
CA ILE A 48 -8.55 11.57 -13.86
C ILE A 48 -9.46 10.67 -13.04
N GLY A 49 -8.88 9.86 -12.18
CA GLY A 49 -9.65 9.00 -11.27
C GLY A 49 -9.43 9.41 -9.82
N THR A 50 -10.52 9.66 -9.10
CA THR A 50 -10.48 9.87 -7.67
C THR A 50 -10.80 8.58 -6.96
N SER A 51 -9.97 8.21 -5.99
CA SER A 51 -10.21 7.06 -5.13
C SER A 51 -10.22 7.50 -3.68
N VAL A 52 -11.14 6.93 -2.90
CA VAL A 52 -11.30 7.22 -1.48
C VAL A 52 -11.36 5.92 -0.71
N GLY A 53 -10.78 5.93 0.46
CA GLY A 53 -10.80 4.80 1.34
C GLY A 53 -10.30 5.14 2.73
N GLY A 54 -9.83 4.13 3.39
CA GLY A 54 -9.27 4.27 4.72
C GLY A 54 -8.28 3.17 5.04
N GLY A 55 -7.54 3.39 6.08
CA GLY A 55 -6.59 2.41 6.57
C GLY A 55 -6.15 2.73 7.99
N GLY A 56 -5.32 1.86 8.52
CA GLY A 56 -4.74 2.05 9.82
C GLY A 56 -3.69 1.01 10.12
N GLY A 57 -2.92 1.23 11.18
CA GLY A 57 -1.85 0.34 11.53
C GLY A 57 -1.22 0.62 12.87
N ILE A 58 -0.27 -0.22 13.20
CA ILE A 58 0.55 -0.15 14.41
C ILE A 58 1.86 0.55 14.08
N VAL A 59 2.27 1.46 14.94
CA VAL A 59 3.50 2.27 14.79
C VAL A 59 4.60 1.71 15.69
N PHE A 60 5.77 1.49 15.09
CA PHE A 60 6.98 1.04 15.74
C PHE A 60 8.06 2.10 15.55
N LYS A 61 8.09 3.14 16.37
CA LYS A 61 9.03 4.26 16.26
C LYS A 61 8.94 4.98 14.90
N ASN A 62 9.75 4.59 13.91
CA ASN A 62 9.80 5.21 12.58
C ASN A 62 9.05 4.41 11.51
N PHE A 63 8.65 3.20 11.82
CA PHE A 63 8.03 2.26 10.89
C PHE A 63 6.57 2.00 11.31
N PHE A 64 5.71 1.76 10.35
CA PHE A 64 4.35 1.27 10.62
C PHE A 64 3.99 0.10 9.72
N LEU A 65 3.10 -0.74 10.22
CA LEU A 65 2.51 -1.85 9.52
C LEU A 65 1.01 -1.86 9.79
N GLY A 66 0.21 -2.01 8.75
CA GLY A 66 -1.24 -2.01 8.88
C GLY A 66 -1.95 -2.54 7.64
N GLY A 67 -3.21 -2.17 7.55
CA GLY A 67 -4.07 -2.51 6.43
C GLY A 67 -4.77 -1.29 5.85
N TYR A 68 -5.24 -1.43 4.62
CA TYR A 68 -5.99 -0.40 3.92
C TYR A 68 -7.08 -0.99 3.04
N GLY A 69 -8.06 -0.15 2.68
CA GLY A 69 -9.04 -0.43 1.65
C GLY A 69 -9.41 0.86 0.92
N ILE A 70 -9.40 0.84 -0.40
CA ILE A 70 -9.65 2.00 -1.27
C ILE A 70 -10.58 1.58 -2.41
N GLY A 71 -11.52 2.45 -2.75
CA GLY A 71 -12.38 2.32 -3.92
C GLY A 71 -12.37 3.57 -4.77
N SER A 72 -12.51 3.41 -6.09
CA SER A 72 -12.66 4.55 -7.01
C SER A 72 -14.06 5.14 -6.88
N ILE A 73 -14.15 6.48 -6.96
CA ILE A 73 -15.42 7.20 -6.93
C ILE A 73 -15.81 7.66 -8.33
N ASP A 74 -14.82 8.11 -9.12
CA ASP A 74 -15.01 8.63 -10.46
C ASP A 74 -13.94 8.09 -11.40
N PHE A 75 -14.21 6.95 -12.01
CA PHE A 75 -13.39 6.42 -13.10
C PHE A 75 -14.26 6.34 -14.35
N ASN A 76 -14.07 7.30 -15.27
CA ASN A 76 -14.77 7.31 -16.54
C ASN A 76 -13.84 6.76 -17.61
N TYR A 77 -14.22 5.68 -18.25
CA TYR A 77 -13.52 5.09 -19.38
C TYR A 77 -14.26 5.42 -20.68
N LEU A 78 -13.55 5.95 -21.65
CA LEU A 78 -14.11 6.16 -23.00
C LEU A 78 -13.85 4.89 -23.82
N MET A 79 -14.89 4.18 -24.17
CA MET A 79 -14.81 3.04 -25.08
C MET A 79 -14.62 3.49 -26.52
N ASP A 80 -14.11 2.63 -27.40
CA ASP A 80 -13.88 2.89 -28.85
C ASP A 80 -15.15 3.33 -29.61
N ASN A 81 -16.33 3.08 -29.06
CA ASN A 81 -17.63 3.48 -29.63
C ASN A 81 -18.18 4.82 -29.11
N ASN A 82 -17.38 5.60 -28.39
CA ASN A 82 -17.76 6.89 -27.80
C ASN A 82 -18.74 6.81 -26.61
N ASP A 83 -19.00 5.65 -26.07
CA ASP A 83 -19.78 5.50 -24.86
C ASP A 83 -18.88 5.62 -23.63
N LEU A 84 -19.31 6.39 -22.63
CA LEU A 84 -18.64 6.54 -21.33
C LEU A 84 -19.13 5.43 -20.42
N GLU A 85 -18.29 4.44 -20.16
CA GLU A 85 -18.57 3.46 -19.09
C GLU A 85 -17.88 3.87 -17.78
N LYS A 86 -18.62 3.74 -16.69
CA LYS A 86 -18.10 3.93 -15.35
C LYS A 86 -17.53 2.62 -14.85
N ILE A 87 -16.22 2.60 -14.59
CA ILE A 87 -15.53 1.44 -14.07
C ILE A 87 -15.22 1.66 -12.59
N ASP A 88 -15.69 0.76 -11.75
CA ASP A 88 -15.41 0.77 -10.32
C ASP A 88 -14.24 -0.19 -10.01
N ILE A 89 -13.24 0.32 -9.29
CA ILE A 89 -12.12 -0.46 -8.79
C ILE A 89 -12.11 -0.39 -7.28
N GLY A 90 -12.12 -1.55 -6.64
CA GLY A 90 -11.94 -1.65 -5.20
C GLY A 90 -10.78 -2.59 -4.87
N HIS A 91 -9.88 -2.16 -4.00
CA HIS A 91 -8.77 -2.99 -3.55
C HIS A 91 -8.40 -2.72 -2.09
N GLY A 92 -7.80 -3.72 -1.45
CA GLY A 92 -7.36 -3.61 -0.07
C GLY A 92 -6.29 -4.64 0.26
N GLY A 93 -5.56 -4.39 1.33
CA GLY A 93 -4.45 -5.26 1.71
C GLY A 93 -3.52 -4.68 2.76
N LEU A 94 -2.25 -4.96 2.62
CA LEU A 94 -1.20 -4.52 3.53
C LEU A 94 -0.72 -3.11 3.22
N TRP A 95 -0.48 -2.34 4.27
CA TRP A 95 0.08 -1.01 4.21
C TRP A 95 1.28 -0.91 5.16
N LEU A 96 2.44 -0.60 4.63
CA LEU A 96 3.66 -0.43 5.39
C LEU A 96 4.36 0.86 5.00
N GLY A 97 5.09 1.46 5.94
CA GLY A 97 5.81 2.69 5.65
C GLY A 97 6.73 3.14 6.75
N ILE A 98 7.47 4.19 6.42
CA ILE A 98 8.46 4.83 7.30
C ILE A 98 8.23 6.33 7.35
N THR A 99 8.54 6.93 8.50
CA THR A 99 8.48 8.38 8.72
C THR A 99 9.78 8.83 9.39
N VAL A 100 10.53 9.77 8.79
CA VAL A 100 11.84 10.21 9.28
C VAL A 100 12.01 11.73 9.07
N PRO A 101 12.56 12.46 10.04
CA PRO A 101 12.70 12.17 11.48
C PRO A 101 11.38 12.35 12.23
N THR A 102 11.09 11.50 13.20
CA THR A 102 9.79 11.50 13.91
C THR A 102 9.59 12.64 14.93
N ASN A 103 10.64 13.38 15.26
CA ASN A 103 10.64 14.44 16.27
C ASN A 103 10.54 15.87 15.70
N LYS A 104 10.30 15.99 14.40
CA LYS A 104 10.16 17.32 13.75
C LYS A 104 8.70 17.61 13.44
N LEU A 105 8.42 18.85 13.03
CA LEU A 105 7.09 19.25 12.55
C LEU A 105 6.79 18.62 11.18
N ILE A 106 7.81 18.55 10.32
CA ILE A 106 7.73 18.01 8.97
C ILE A 106 8.61 16.77 8.90
N HIS A 107 8.05 15.69 8.37
CA HIS A 107 8.71 14.42 8.19
C HIS A 107 8.79 14.05 6.71
N LEU A 108 9.86 13.35 6.34
CA LEU A 108 9.85 12.56 5.12
C LEU A 108 9.01 11.32 5.37
N TYR A 109 8.09 11.05 4.47
CA TYR A 109 7.19 9.93 4.52
C TYR A 109 7.38 9.07 3.27
N ALA A 110 7.47 7.76 3.44
CA ALA A 110 7.43 6.82 2.36
C ALA A 110 6.61 5.61 2.76
N SER A 111 5.77 5.11 1.86
CA SER A 111 4.98 3.92 2.11
C SER A 111 4.78 3.07 0.86
N GLY A 112 4.37 1.84 1.08
CA GLY A 112 3.96 0.90 0.06
C GLY A 112 2.68 0.21 0.47
N ARG A 113 1.75 0.13 -0.46
CA ARG A 113 0.51 -0.62 -0.30
C ARG A 113 0.52 -1.79 -1.27
N PHE A 114 0.13 -2.96 -0.77
CA PHE A 114 0.10 -4.22 -1.51
C PHE A 114 -1.24 -4.87 -1.25
N GLY A 115 -2.06 -5.01 -2.26
CA GLY A 115 -3.42 -5.50 -2.08
C GLY A 115 -3.97 -6.26 -3.26
N TRP A 116 -5.10 -6.84 -3.01
CA TRP A 116 -5.92 -7.52 -4.01
C TRP A 116 -7.26 -6.80 -4.09
N GLY A 117 -7.85 -6.87 -5.25
CA GLY A 117 -9.13 -6.24 -5.48
C GLY A 117 -9.84 -6.79 -6.70
N ALA A 118 -10.86 -6.08 -7.09
CA ALA A 118 -11.63 -6.40 -8.28
C ALA A 118 -11.88 -5.14 -9.09
N VAL A 119 -11.87 -5.30 -10.41
CA VAL A 119 -12.39 -4.32 -11.36
C VAL A 119 -13.77 -4.79 -11.78
N ASN A 120 -14.74 -3.93 -11.56
CA ASN A 120 -16.12 -4.16 -11.93
C ASN A 120 -16.54 -3.14 -12.98
N ILE A 121 -17.09 -3.61 -14.09
CA ILE A 121 -17.77 -2.79 -15.07
C ILE A 121 -19.25 -2.91 -14.74
N PRO A 122 -19.97 -1.84 -14.36
CA PRO A 122 -21.39 -1.88 -14.20
C PRO A 122 -22.03 -2.10 -15.58
N VAL A 123 -22.26 -3.35 -15.91
CA VAL A 123 -23.18 -3.69 -16.99
C VAL A 123 -24.57 -3.55 -16.38
N ASP A 124 -25.48 -2.82 -17.02
CA ASP A 124 -26.90 -2.67 -16.64
C ASP A 124 -27.64 -4.02 -16.69
N ASN A 125 -27.10 -5.04 -16.05
CA ASN A 125 -27.64 -6.37 -16.01
C ASN A 125 -28.06 -6.70 -14.57
N PRO A 126 -29.35 -6.86 -14.29
CA PRO A 126 -29.86 -7.19 -12.94
C PRO A 126 -29.41 -8.56 -12.41
N ASN A 127 -28.69 -9.36 -13.20
CA ASN A 127 -28.14 -10.67 -12.84
C ASN A 127 -26.62 -10.65 -12.69
N PHE A 128 -26.03 -9.52 -12.27
CA PHE A 128 -24.58 -9.41 -12.03
C PHE A 128 -24.12 -10.45 -11.00
N ASP A 129 -23.27 -11.38 -11.41
CA ASP A 129 -22.60 -12.33 -10.51
C ASP A 129 -21.19 -11.77 -10.21
N PHE A 130 -20.82 -11.69 -8.93
CA PHE A 130 -19.46 -11.32 -8.48
C PHE A 130 -18.35 -12.20 -9.04
N ARG A 131 -18.69 -13.32 -9.67
CA ARG A 131 -17.75 -14.20 -10.40
C ARG A 131 -17.23 -13.59 -11.69
N ASP A 132 -17.89 -12.56 -12.21
CA ASP A 132 -17.51 -11.87 -13.43
C ASP A 132 -16.54 -10.70 -13.21
N ALA A 133 -16.21 -10.37 -11.96
CA ALA A 133 -15.26 -9.33 -11.63
C ALA A 133 -13.81 -9.84 -11.83
N ASP A 134 -13.00 -9.07 -12.53
CA ASP A 134 -11.59 -9.39 -12.71
C ASP A 134 -10.82 -9.20 -11.41
N GLN A 135 -10.20 -10.26 -10.93
CA GLN A 135 -9.33 -10.20 -9.77
C GLN A 135 -8.01 -9.54 -10.14
N VAL A 136 -7.67 -8.48 -9.44
CA VAL A 136 -6.45 -7.71 -9.69
C VAL A 136 -5.55 -7.66 -8.47
N PHE A 137 -4.25 -7.62 -8.74
CA PHE A 137 -3.23 -7.30 -7.76
C PHE A 137 -2.79 -5.85 -7.95
N VAL A 138 -2.72 -5.09 -6.86
CA VAL A 138 -2.35 -3.68 -6.86
C VAL A 138 -1.15 -3.46 -5.94
N MET A 139 -0.12 -2.79 -6.46
CA MET A 139 1.03 -2.34 -5.69
C MET A 139 1.19 -0.83 -5.87
N THR A 140 1.27 -0.09 -4.77
CA THR A 140 1.33 1.37 -4.79
C THR A 140 2.45 1.88 -3.89
N PRO A 141 3.68 2.02 -4.41
CA PRO A 141 4.74 2.76 -3.74
C PRO A 141 4.45 4.26 -3.79
N GLU A 142 4.68 4.95 -2.68
CA GLU A 142 4.48 6.39 -2.55
C GLU A 142 5.51 7.03 -1.62
N ALA A 143 5.82 8.29 -1.86
CA ALA A 143 6.69 9.10 -1.02
C ALA A 143 6.17 10.54 -0.95
N GLY A 144 6.50 11.22 0.13
CA GLY A 144 6.04 12.59 0.34
C GLY A 144 6.44 13.17 1.68
N LEU A 145 5.62 14.08 2.17
CA LEU A 145 5.82 14.78 3.43
C LEU A 145 4.65 14.52 4.36
N GLU A 146 4.96 14.30 5.62
CA GLU A 146 3.99 14.21 6.71
C GLU A 146 4.17 15.42 7.65
N LEU A 147 3.06 16.04 8.04
CA LEU A 147 3.00 17.17 8.97
C LEU A 147 2.35 16.72 10.29
N ASN A 148 2.99 17.01 11.42
CA ASN A 148 2.39 16.89 12.74
C ASN A 148 1.51 18.10 13.02
N ILE A 149 0.19 17.95 12.87
CA ILE A 149 -0.76 19.04 13.21
C ILE A 149 -1.01 19.06 14.73
N ALA A 150 -1.19 17.88 15.32
CA ALA A 150 -1.34 17.68 16.74
C ALA A 150 -0.70 16.36 17.16
N ARG A 151 -0.59 16.10 18.48
CA ARG A 151 -0.04 14.83 18.99
C ARG A 151 -0.80 13.58 18.52
N TRP A 152 -2.07 13.75 18.19
CA TRP A 152 -2.99 12.70 17.77
C TRP A 152 -3.41 12.84 16.30
N PHE A 153 -2.93 13.86 15.57
CA PHE A 153 -3.34 14.12 14.20
C PHE A 153 -2.15 14.50 13.31
N ARG A 154 -1.98 13.77 12.23
CA ARG A 154 -0.98 13.99 11.19
C ARG A 154 -1.63 14.02 9.82
N VAL A 155 -1.03 14.78 8.91
CA VAL A 155 -1.45 14.89 7.51
C VAL A 155 -0.27 14.53 6.62
N ALA A 156 -0.43 13.53 5.76
CA ALA A 156 0.59 13.14 4.79
C ALA A 156 0.12 13.49 3.37
N GLY A 157 0.96 14.24 2.66
CA GLY A 157 0.83 14.50 1.22
C GLY A 157 1.87 13.69 0.46
N THR A 158 1.45 12.88 -0.50
CA THR A 158 2.31 11.94 -1.21
C THR A 158 2.17 12.05 -2.72
N VAL A 159 3.19 11.58 -3.41
CA VAL A 159 3.15 11.23 -4.83
C VAL A 159 3.58 9.78 -4.97
N GLY A 160 2.95 9.06 -5.87
CA GLY A 160 3.22 7.65 -6.05
C GLY A 160 2.86 7.16 -7.44
N TYR A 161 3.05 5.87 -7.61
CA TYR A 161 2.65 5.17 -8.83
C TYR A 161 1.89 3.90 -8.47
N ARG A 162 0.73 3.73 -9.07
CA ARG A 162 -0.08 2.51 -8.93
C ARG A 162 0.28 1.55 -10.05
N PHE A 163 0.72 0.36 -9.67
CA PHE A 163 0.89 -0.78 -10.57
C PHE A 163 -0.28 -1.72 -10.37
N LEU A 164 -0.99 -2.03 -11.46
CA LEU A 164 -2.09 -2.98 -11.45
C LEU A 164 -1.77 -4.14 -12.39
N ARG A 165 -2.10 -5.36 -11.95
CA ARG A 165 -1.98 -6.57 -12.76
C ARG A 165 -3.20 -7.47 -12.59
N GLY A 166 -3.61 -8.14 -13.65
CA GLY A 166 -4.74 -9.07 -13.64
C GLY A 166 -5.98 -8.56 -14.37
N ALA A 167 -5.93 -7.37 -14.97
CA ALA A 167 -7.02 -6.90 -15.82
C ALA A 167 -7.15 -7.80 -17.06
N ASN A 168 -8.39 -8.12 -17.42
CA ASN A 168 -8.68 -9.04 -18.51
C ASN A 168 -8.83 -8.28 -19.84
N ASN A 169 -7.82 -8.38 -20.70
CA ASN A 169 -7.80 -7.70 -22.00
C ASN A 169 -8.98 -8.06 -22.93
N ASN A 170 -9.68 -9.17 -22.67
CA ASN A 170 -10.84 -9.56 -23.48
C ASN A 170 -12.06 -8.62 -23.30
N ARG A 171 -12.02 -7.72 -22.31
CA ARG A 171 -13.07 -6.73 -22.03
C ARG A 171 -12.72 -5.34 -22.56
N GLY A 172 -11.67 -5.19 -23.35
CA GLY A 172 -11.30 -3.92 -23.99
C GLY A 172 -10.48 -2.97 -23.13
N TYR A 173 -10.00 -3.40 -21.95
CA TYR A 173 -9.11 -2.62 -21.08
C TYR A 173 -7.85 -3.41 -20.72
N THR A 174 -6.77 -2.71 -20.44
CA THR A 174 -5.45 -3.26 -20.14
C THR A 174 -5.03 -2.94 -18.70
N ASN A 175 -3.99 -3.59 -18.19
CA ASN A 175 -3.40 -3.23 -16.89
C ASN A 175 -2.90 -1.79 -16.84
N GLU A 176 -2.49 -1.24 -17.99
CA GLU A 176 -1.95 0.12 -18.13
C GLU A 176 -3.03 1.19 -17.96
N ASP A 177 -4.27 0.88 -18.31
CA ASP A 177 -5.40 1.81 -18.13
C ASP A 177 -5.65 2.13 -16.65
N PHE A 178 -5.31 1.22 -15.75
CA PHE A 178 -5.49 1.35 -14.30
C PHE A 178 -4.21 1.62 -13.53
N SER A 179 -3.06 1.54 -14.23
CA SER A 179 -1.75 1.87 -13.67
C SER A 179 -1.44 3.33 -13.97
N GLY A 180 -0.81 4.03 -13.04
CA GLY A 180 -0.46 5.43 -13.29
C GLY A 180 0.02 6.18 -12.06
N SER A 181 0.51 7.39 -12.30
CA SER A 181 0.91 8.31 -11.24
C SER A 181 -0.31 8.87 -10.51
N HIS A 182 -0.16 9.13 -9.23
CA HIS A 182 -1.21 9.70 -8.41
C HIS A 182 -0.64 10.65 -7.34
N TRP A 183 -1.50 11.55 -6.86
CA TRP A 183 -1.32 12.32 -5.64
C TRP A 183 -2.12 11.67 -4.53
N GLY A 184 -1.55 11.58 -3.34
CA GLY A 184 -2.21 11.05 -2.16
C GLY A 184 -2.31 12.09 -1.06
N LEU A 185 -3.45 12.10 -0.36
CA LEU A 185 -3.64 12.80 0.90
C LEU A 185 -4.15 11.79 1.92
N THR A 186 -3.42 11.65 3.02
CA THR A 186 -3.81 10.75 4.11
C THR A 186 -3.93 11.56 5.41
N LEU A 187 -5.07 11.42 6.06
CA LEU A 187 -5.29 11.96 7.39
C LEU A 187 -5.12 10.84 8.41
N ARG A 188 -4.18 10.97 9.31
CA ARG A 188 -3.82 9.94 10.30
C ARG A 188 -4.19 10.39 11.69
N PHE A 189 -5.10 9.67 12.33
CA PHE A 189 -5.58 9.92 13.69
C PHE A 189 -5.12 8.81 14.61
N GLY A 190 -4.41 9.12 15.70
CA GLY A 190 -3.96 8.10 16.64
C GLY A 190 -2.81 8.53 17.54
N GLY A 191 -2.07 7.52 18.03
CA GLY A 191 -0.83 7.70 18.78
C GLY A 191 0.39 7.43 17.89
N PHE A 192 1.46 8.21 18.05
CA PHE A 192 2.65 8.13 17.19
C PHE A 192 3.95 8.14 17.99
#